data_44e42602615d424db7919175f9f462e4
#
_entry.id   44e42602615d424db7919175f9f462e4
#
_cell.length_a   1.000
_cell.length_b   1.000
_cell.length_c   1.000
_cell.angle_alpha   90.00
_cell.angle_beta   90.00
_cell.angle_gamma   90.00
#
_symmetry.space_group_name_H-M   'P 1'
#
loop_
_entity.id
_entity.type
_entity.pdbx_description
1 polymer ?
#
loop_
_entity_poly.entity_id
_entity_poly.type
_entity_poly.pdbx_seq_one_letter_code
_entity_poly.pdbx_strand_id
1 'polypeptide(L)'
;MHAEFLDTWRHEHVFLGEHHARNERRSWAVVLLCAAMMVAEIVGGWLWGSMALIADGLHMSTHAGALVIAAFAYAYARRHARDARFTFGTGKLGDLAAFASALVLAMIALLIGYESVERLINPVPIAFDEAIPLAALGLGVNLLSAWLLHDDDHHSDDHPHDHDHHHRHHHHADHNLRAAYVHVVADAAVSILALVGLGAGRVLGWVWLDPVMGIVGMLVIANWSWNLIRASGAVLLDMQPRDGIAGEIAQRLEAGPHDRVSDLHLWRVGPGHSAAVVSLVSDRPEPPASYKARLSGIRGLSHITVEVQLCPGEH
;
A
#
# COMPACT_ATOMS: atom_id res chain seq x y z
N MET A 1 0.34 46.18 -6.50
CA MET A 1 1.75 45.76 -6.67
C MET A 1 2.09 44.44 -5.95
N HIS A 2 1.37 43.99 -4.90
CA HIS A 2 1.67 42.69 -4.30
C HIS A 2 0.87 41.51 -4.88
N ALA A 3 -0.24 41.76 -5.58
CA ALA A 3 -1.10 40.70 -6.13
C ALA A 3 -0.55 40.06 -7.42
N GLU A 4 0.26 40.80 -8.20
CA GLU A 4 0.83 40.30 -9.48
C GLU A 4 1.97 39.30 -9.30
N PHE A 5 2.58 39.22 -8.12
CA PHE A 5 3.66 38.27 -7.82
C PHE A 5 3.22 37.05 -7.03
N LEU A 6 1.95 36.94 -6.64
CA LEU A 6 1.47 35.80 -5.84
C LEU A 6 1.50 34.47 -6.62
N ASP A 7 1.35 34.51 -7.94
CA ASP A 7 1.37 33.30 -8.78
C ASP A 7 2.78 32.70 -8.89
N THR A 8 3.84 33.48 -8.67
CA THR A 8 5.23 33.01 -8.63
C THR A 8 5.54 32.17 -7.36
N TRP A 9 4.71 32.31 -6.33
CA TRP A 9 4.86 31.60 -5.05
C TRP A 9 3.82 30.47 -4.85
N ARG A 10 2.91 30.29 -5.83
CA ARG A 10 1.95 29.18 -5.84
C ARG A 10 2.57 27.99 -6.55
N HIS A 11 2.73 26.87 -5.87
CA HIS A 11 3.17 25.61 -6.45
C HIS A 11 1.95 24.82 -6.92
N GLU A 12 1.98 24.31 -8.16
CA GLU A 12 0.97 23.36 -8.62
C GLU A 12 1.20 22.01 -7.94
N HIS A 13 0.16 21.48 -7.29
CA HIS A 13 0.19 20.20 -6.59
C HIS A 13 -0.32 19.02 -7.45
N VAL A 14 -0.04 19.04 -8.77
CA VAL A 14 -0.45 17.96 -9.69
C VAL A 14 0.76 17.11 -10.05
N PHE A 15 0.85 15.90 -9.47
CA PHE A 15 1.95 14.95 -9.71
C PHE A 15 1.39 13.67 -10.32
N LEU A 16 1.37 13.56 -11.66
CA LEU A 16 0.95 12.38 -12.42
C LEU A 16 2.08 11.94 -13.36
N GLY A 17 2.54 10.69 -13.23
CA GLY A 17 3.60 10.11 -14.07
C GLY A 17 3.08 9.57 -15.42
N GLU A 18 3.93 9.61 -16.48
CA GLU A 18 3.58 9.46 -17.91
C GLU A 18 3.56 8.03 -18.51
N HIS A 19 3.61 6.92 -17.76
CA HIS A 19 3.80 5.58 -18.34
C HIS A 19 2.58 4.64 -18.34
N HIS A 20 1.35 5.10 -18.66
CA HIS A 20 0.12 4.35 -18.38
C HIS A 20 -0.57 3.59 -19.54
N ALA A 21 -0.24 3.77 -20.79
CA ALA A 21 -1.12 3.31 -21.87
C ALA A 21 -0.93 1.84 -22.31
N ARG A 22 0.21 1.18 -22.08
CA ARG A 22 0.48 -0.17 -22.56
C ARG A 22 0.10 -1.27 -21.57
N ASN A 23 0.21 -1.02 -20.29
CA ASN A 23 -0.07 -2.00 -19.23
C ASN A 23 -1.55 -2.06 -18.82
N GLU A 24 -2.36 -1.12 -19.27
CA GLU A 24 -3.78 -1.01 -18.92
C GLU A 24 -4.60 -2.24 -19.37
N ARG A 25 -4.43 -2.68 -20.61
CA ARG A 25 -5.19 -3.84 -21.14
C ARG A 25 -4.82 -5.15 -20.45
N ARG A 26 -3.54 -5.38 -20.17
CA ARG A 26 -3.07 -6.59 -19.48
C ARG A 26 -3.56 -6.59 -18.03
N SER A 27 -3.46 -5.45 -17.34
CA SER A 27 -3.97 -5.29 -15.97
C SER A 27 -5.47 -5.54 -15.91
N TRP A 28 -6.26 -5.02 -16.86
CA TRP A 28 -7.70 -5.28 -16.93
C TRP A 28 -8.04 -6.75 -17.19
N ALA A 29 -7.27 -7.43 -18.03
CA ALA A 29 -7.46 -8.86 -18.29
C ALA A 29 -7.20 -9.70 -17.03
N VAL A 30 -6.13 -9.41 -16.30
CA VAL A 30 -5.82 -10.05 -15.00
C VAL A 30 -6.93 -9.77 -13.98
N VAL A 31 -7.37 -8.53 -13.86
CA VAL A 31 -8.44 -8.14 -12.93
C VAL A 31 -9.74 -8.90 -13.25
N LEU A 32 -10.14 -8.99 -14.51
CA LEU A 32 -11.34 -9.71 -14.92
C LEU A 32 -11.23 -11.21 -14.66
N LEU A 33 -10.06 -11.81 -14.95
CA LEU A 33 -9.79 -13.22 -14.70
C LEU A 33 -9.83 -13.55 -13.21
N CYS A 34 -9.16 -12.76 -12.39
CA CYS A 34 -9.18 -12.89 -10.93
C CYS A 34 -10.59 -12.67 -10.35
N ALA A 35 -11.34 -11.69 -10.86
CA ALA A 35 -12.72 -11.44 -10.41
C ALA A 35 -13.66 -12.62 -10.78
N ALA A 36 -13.52 -13.19 -11.97
CA ALA A 36 -14.32 -14.35 -12.38
C ALA A 36 -13.98 -15.58 -11.53
N MET A 37 -12.70 -15.80 -11.24
CA MET A 37 -12.23 -16.90 -10.40
C MET A 37 -12.71 -16.75 -8.96
N MET A 38 -12.58 -15.57 -8.39
CA MET A 38 -13.09 -15.20 -7.08
C MET A 38 -14.57 -15.57 -6.93
N VAL A 39 -15.41 -15.16 -7.88
CA VAL A 39 -16.85 -15.46 -7.85
C VAL A 39 -17.07 -16.97 -7.94
N ALA A 40 -16.33 -17.66 -8.80
CA ALA A 40 -16.43 -19.11 -8.95
C ALA A 40 -16.06 -19.86 -7.66
N GLU A 41 -14.99 -19.43 -6.97
CA GLU A 41 -14.55 -20.04 -5.70
C GLU A 41 -15.51 -19.77 -4.54
N ILE A 42 -16.01 -18.55 -4.39
CA ILE A 42 -16.99 -18.23 -3.35
C ILE A 42 -18.29 -19.03 -3.56
N VAL A 43 -18.82 -19.01 -4.79
CA VAL A 43 -20.06 -19.72 -5.12
C VAL A 43 -19.84 -21.23 -5.06
N GLY A 44 -18.76 -21.77 -5.62
CA GLY A 44 -18.42 -23.17 -5.57
C GLY A 44 -18.16 -23.66 -4.13
N GLY A 45 -17.42 -22.91 -3.34
CA GLY A 45 -17.17 -23.21 -1.95
C GLY A 45 -18.47 -23.28 -1.12
N TRP A 46 -19.39 -22.35 -1.37
CA TRP A 46 -20.71 -22.37 -0.74
C TRP A 46 -21.57 -23.57 -1.19
N LEU A 47 -21.63 -23.84 -2.49
CA LEU A 47 -22.41 -24.95 -3.05
C LEU A 47 -21.86 -26.31 -2.64
N TRP A 48 -20.55 -26.46 -2.57
CA TRP A 48 -19.87 -27.74 -2.31
C TRP A 48 -19.37 -27.89 -0.87
N GLY A 49 -19.65 -26.92 -0.01
CA GLY A 49 -19.41 -27.00 1.44
C GLY A 49 -17.94 -26.85 1.86
N SER A 50 -17.05 -26.28 1.03
CA SER A 50 -15.63 -26.06 1.36
C SER A 50 -15.36 -24.69 1.93
N MET A 51 -14.88 -24.63 3.18
CA MET A 51 -14.44 -23.38 3.80
C MET A 51 -13.08 -22.91 3.26
N ALA A 52 -12.19 -23.84 2.93
CA ALA A 52 -10.91 -23.49 2.33
C ALA A 52 -11.11 -22.76 1.00
N LEU A 53 -12.07 -23.23 0.16
CA LEU A 53 -12.40 -22.60 -1.11
C LEU A 53 -13.06 -21.23 -0.94
N ILE A 54 -13.96 -21.09 0.04
CA ILE A 54 -14.57 -19.80 0.39
C ILE A 54 -13.50 -18.82 0.88
N ALA A 55 -12.59 -19.28 1.73
CA ALA A 55 -11.50 -18.44 2.27
C ALA A 55 -10.58 -17.96 1.17
N ASP A 56 -10.22 -18.82 0.19
CA ASP A 56 -9.39 -18.47 -0.97
C ASP A 56 -10.10 -17.44 -1.86
N GLY A 57 -11.34 -17.68 -2.25
CA GLY A 57 -12.13 -16.74 -3.04
C GLY A 57 -12.38 -15.40 -2.34
N LEU A 58 -12.65 -15.40 -1.03
CA LEU A 58 -12.78 -14.16 -0.25
C LEU A 58 -11.42 -13.46 -0.10
N HIS A 59 -10.31 -14.18 0.01
CA HIS A 59 -8.99 -13.60 -0.03
C HIS A 59 -8.75 -12.87 -1.36
N MET A 60 -9.03 -13.50 -2.50
CA MET A 60 -8.97 -12.84 -3.81
C MET A 60 -9.91 -11.63 -3.92
N SER A 61 -11.11 -11.68 -3.31
CA SER A 61 -12.08 -10.57 -3.32
C SER A 61 -11.53 -9.30 -2.67
N THR A 62 -10.62 -9.44 -1.73
CA THR A 62 -10.02 -8.32 -1.02
C THR A 62 -9.13 -7.49 -1.93
N HIS A 63 -8.47 -8.12 -2.90
CA HIS A 63 -7.63 -7.43 -3.89
C HIS A 63 -8.47 -6.67 -4.89
N ALA A 64 -9.50 -7.31 -5.45
CA ALA A 64 -10.42 -6.67 -6.38
C ALA A 64 -11.16 -5.51 -5.71
N GLY A 65 -11.65 -5.71 -4.48
CA GLY A 65 -12.32 -4.68 -3.68
C GLY A 65 -11.40 -3.50 -3.35
N ALA A 66 -10.18 -3.76 -2.91
CA ALA A 66 -9.19 -2.73 -2.63
C ALA A 66 -8.84 -1.90 -3.87
N LEU A 67 -8.67 -2.54 -5.04
CA LEU A 67 -8.41 -1.86 -6.32
C LEU A 67 -9.59 -0.97 -6.75
N VAL A 68 -10.82 -1.44 -6.59
CA VAL A 68 -12.03 -0.65 -6.90
C VAL A 68 -12.10 0.58 -5.98
N ILE A 69 -11.93 0.40 -4.66
CA ILE A 69 -11.94 1.50 -3.69
C ILE A 69 -10.80 2.49 -3.99
N ALA A 70 -9.61 2.00 -4.30
CA ALA A 70 -8.47 2.83 -4.68
C ALA A 70 -8.75 3.61 -5.97
N ALA A 71 -9.32 2.98 -7.00
CA ALA A 71 -9.68 3.63 -8.26
C ALA A 71 -10.69 4.77 -8.04
N PHE A 72 -11.72 4.55 -7.21
CA PHE A 72 -12.65 5.59 -6.80
C PHE A 72 -11.98 6.72 -6.03
N ALA A 73 -11.10 6.39 -5.08
CA ALA A 73 -10.35 7.38 -4.31
C ALA A 73 -9.45 8.24 -5.21
N TYR A 74 -8.73 7.62 -6.16
CA TYR A 74 -7.91 8.36 -7.14
C TYR A 74 -8.74 9.22 -8.09
N ALA A 75 -9.88 8.72 -8.57
CA ALA A 75 -10.80 9.50 -9.41
C ALA A 75 -11.35 10.70 -8.64
N TYR A 76 -11.76 10.50 -7.40
CA TYR A 76 -12.24 11.56 -6.52
C TYR A 76 -11.14 12.57 -6.19
N ALA A 77 -9.93 12.10 -5.83
CA ALA A 77 -8.77 12.94 -5.54
C ALA A 77 -8.43 13.85 -6.72
N ARG A 78 -8.41 13.30 -7.94
CA ARG A 78 -8.14 14.04 -9.19
C ARG A 78 -9.21 15.10 -9.46
N ARG A 79 -10.49 14.75 -9.26
CA ARG A 79 -11.60 15.69 -9.48
C ARG A 79 -11.58 16.87 -8.51
N HIS A 80 -11.10 16.65 -7.28
CA HIS A 80 -11.06 17.65 -6.20
C HIS A 80 -9.66 18.16 -5.89
N ALA A 81 -8.68 17.94 -6.75
CA ALA A 81 -7.27 18.32 -6.51
C ALA A 81 -7.09 19.83 -6.29
N ARG A 82 -8.00 20.67 -6.83
CA ARG A 82 -7.98 22.13 -6.68
C ARG A 82 -9.03 22.67 -5.68
N ASP A 83 -9.69 21.79 -4.94
CA ASP A 83 -10.72 22.20 -3.98
C ASP A 83 -10.04 22.75 -2.72
N ALA A 84 -10.24 24.03 -2.44
CA ALA A 84 -9.65 24.75 -1.30
C ALA A 84 -10.02 24.17 0.07
N ARG A 85 -11.02 23.30 0.17
CA ARG A 85 -11.36 22.58 1.40
C ARG A 85 -10.29 21.58 1.83
N PHE A 86 -9.49 21.10 0.88
CA PHE A 86 -8.34 20.23 1.16
C PHE A 86 -7.08 21.07 1.29
N THR A 87 -6.78 21.54 2.49
CA THR A 87 -5.69 22.50 2.77
C THR A 87 -4.30 21.96 2.36
N PHE A 88 -4.06 20.66 2.48
CA PHE A 88 -2.85 19.97 2.04
C PHE A 88 -3.07 19.08 0.82
N GLY A 89 -4.12 19.35 0.02
CA GLY A 89 -4.48 18.59 -1.14
C GLY A 89 -5.17 17.25 -0.81
N THR A 90 -5.41 16.46 -1.86
CA THR A 90 -6.17 15.21 -1.80
C THR A 90 -5.27 13.95 -1.69
N GLY A 91 -3.97 14.12 -1.41
CA GLY A 91 -2.99 13.03 -1.44
C GLY A 91 -3.26 11.89 -0.45
N LYS A 92 -3.91 12.17 0.69
CA LYS A 92 -4.26 11.16 1.71
C LYS A 92 -5.53 10.35 1.41
N LEU A 93 -6.28 10.68 0.35
CA LEU A 93 -7.49 9.92 0.00
C LEU A 93 -7.18 8.45 -0.37
N GLY A 94 -6.01 8.19 -0.93
CA GLY A 94 -5.54 6.83 -1.16
C GLY A 94 -5.34 6.05 0.14
N ASP A 95 -4.74 6.67 1.14
CA ASP A 95 -4.53 6.05 2.47
C ASP A 95 -5.84 5.85 3.22
N LEU A 96 -6.81 6.78 3.08
CA LEU A 96 -8.16 6.61 3.63
C LEU A 96 -8.89 5.43 2.98
N ALA A 97 -8.78 5.29 1.66
CA ALA A 97 -9.34 4.15 0.92
C ALA A 97 -8.71 2.82 1.36
N ALA A 98 -7.38 2.79 1.51
CA ALA A 98 -6.65 1.61 2.01
C ALA A 98 -7.07 1.24 3.44
N PHE A 99 -7.24 2.23 4.32
CA PHE A 99 -7.72 2.01 5.68
C PHE A 99 -9.13 1.42 5.71
N ALA A 100 -10.06 1.98 4.91
CA ALA A 100 -11.44 1.48 4.80
C ALA A 100 -11.46 0.04 4.24
N SER A 101 -10.68 -0.24 3.20
CA SER A 101 -10.54 -1.59 2.63
C SER A 101 -10.02 -2.59 3.67
N ALA A 102 -9.02 -2.19 4.46
CA ALA A 102 -8.45 -3.03 5.51
C ALA A 102 -9.45 -3.35 6.63
N LEU A 103 -10.34 -2.44 6.98
CA LEU A 103 -11.43 -2.72 7.94
C LEU A 103 -12.42 -3.75 7.39
N VAL A 104 -12.78 -3.65 6.11
CA VAL A 104 -13.65 -4.64 5.45
C VAL A 104 -12.96 -6.02 5.43
N LEU A 105 -11.66 -6.07 5.13
CA LEU A 105 -10.82 -7.26 5.21
C LEU A 105 -10.82 -7.91 6.59
N ALA A 106 -10.65 -7.12 7.64
CA ALA A 106 -10.69 -7.61 9.02
C ALA A 106 -12.05 -8.24 9.35
N MET A 107 -13.14 -7.62 8.92
CA MET A 107 -14.49 -8.17 9.11
C MET A 107 -14.68 -9.50 8.36
N ILE A 108 -14.21 -9.59 7.11
CA ILE A 108 -14.26 -10.83 6.32
C ILE A 108 -13.45 -11.93 7.01
N ALA A 109 -12.25 -11.63 7.49
CA ALA A 109 -11.42 -12.59 8.22
C ALA A 109 -12.15 -13.13 9.47
N LEU A 110 -12.80 -12.27 10.25
CA LEU A 110 -13.57 -12.68 11.41
C LEU A 110 -14.75 -13.58 11.04
N LEU A 111 -15.46 -13.29 9.95
CA LEU A 111 -16.56 -14.11 9.45
C LEU A 111 -16.09 -15.51 9.01
N ILE A 112 -14.97 -15.58 8.27
CA ILE A 112 -14.36 -16.85 7.86
C ILE A 112 -13.97 -17.67 9.10
N GLY A 113 -13.35 -17.02 10.09
CA GLY A 113 -12.95 -17.67 11.33
C GLY A 113 -14.13 -18.23 12.11
N TYR A 114 -15.20 -17.44 12.25
CA TYR A 114 -16.43 -17.86 12.91
C TYR A 114 -17.04 -19.09 12.22
N GLU A 115 -17.27 -19.03 10.92
CA GLU A 115 -17.83 -20.12 10.13
C GLU A 115 -16.95 -21.37 10.16
N SER A 116 -15.62 -21.18 10.09
CA SER A 116 -14.67 -22.31 10.16
C SER A 116 -14.74 -23.02 11.52
N VAL A 117 -14.83 -22.28 12.63
CA VAL A 117 -14.98 -22.85 13.96
C VAL A 117 -16.33 -23.57 14.09
N GLU A 118 -17.41 -22.98 13.56
CA GLU A 118 -18.73 -23.62 13.56
C GLU A 118 -18.70 -24.97 12.81
N ARG A 119 -18.03 -25.03 11.63
CA ARG A 119 -17.89 -26.27 10.86
C ARG A 119 -16.98 -27.32 11.50
N LEU A 120 -16.06 -26.93 12.38
CA LEU A 120 -15.31 -27.87 13.19
C LEU A 120 -16.21 -28.57 14.24
N ILE A 121 -17.20 -27.83 14.78
CA ILE A 121 -18.15 -28.36 15.78
C ILE A 121 -19.30 -29.10 15.10
N ASN A 122 -19.81 -28.55 14.00
CA ASN A 122 -20.93 -29.05 13.21
C ASN A 122 -20.47 -29.36 11.77
N PRO A 123 -19.81 -30.50 11.51
CA PRO A 123 -19.25 -30.80 10.20
C PRO A 123 -20.30 -30.82 9.09
N VAL A 124 -20.03 -30.17 7.96
CA VAL A 124 -20.88 -30.20 6.76
C VAL A 124 -20.23 -31.10 5.73
N PRO A 125 -21.00 -31.88 4.98
CA PRO A 125 -20.47 -32.73 3.90
C PRO A 125 -19.87 -31.88 2.80
N ILE A 126 -18.65 -32.24 2.35
CA ILE A 126 -17.91 -31.54 1.30
C ILE A 126 -17.96 -32.36 0.00
N ALA A 127 -18.30 -31.71 -1.11
CA ALA A 127 -18.24 -32.31 -2.44
C ALA A 127 -16.82 -32.14 -3.00
N PHE A 128 -15.93 -33.07 -2.64
CA PHE A 128 -14.49 -33.00 -2.98
C PHE A 128 -14.24 -33.09 -4.48
N ASP A 129 -15.07 -33.85 -5.22
CA ASP A 129 -14.87 -34.09 -6.66
C ASP A 129 -15.04 -32.82 -7.49
N GLU A 130 -15.85 -31.90 -7.00
CA GLU A 130 -16.12 -30.59 -7.60
C GLU A 130 -15.20 -29.49 -7.04
N ALA A 131 -14.94 -29.53 -5.73
CA ALA A 131 -14.17 -28.51 -5.04
C ALA A 131 -12.67 -28.54 -5.43
N ILE A 132 -12.05 -29.72 -5.54
CA ILE A 132 -10.62 -29.87 -5.89
C ILE A 132 -10.28 -29.31 -7.25
N PRO A 133 -11.01 -29.63 -8.35
CA PRO A 133 -10.73 -29.04 -9.66
C PRO A 133 -10.83 -27.52 -9.69
N LEU A 134 -11.80 -26.97 -8.94
CA LEU A 134 -11.95 -25.51 -8.86
C LEU A 134 -10.80 -24.86 -8.11
N ALA A 135 -10.37 -25.43 -6.96
CA ALA A 135 -9.20 -24.93 -6.21
C ALA A 135 -7.91 -25.03 -7.06
N ALA A 136 -7.74 -26.10 -7.85
CA ALA A 136 -6.62 -26.24 -8.75
C ALA A 136 -6.65 -25.19 -9.90
N LEU A 137 -7.84 -24.87 -10.40
CA LEU A 137 -8.01 -23.79 -11.38
C LEU A 137 -7.64 -22.44 -10.79
N GLY A 138 -8.05 -22.15 -9.52
CA GLY A 138 -7.71 -20.94 -8.78
C GLY A 138 -6.21 -20.76 -8.64
N LEU A 139 -5.50 -21.81 -8.20
CA LEU A 139 -4.04 -21.81 -8.15
C LEU A 139 -3.43 -21.52 -9.51
N GLY A 140 -3.95 -22.13 -10.58
CA GLY A 140 -3.49 -21.89 -11.96
C GLY A 140 -3.67 -20.44 -12.39
N VAL A 141 -4.80 -19.82 -12.05
CA VAL A 141 -5.08 -18.40 -12.32
C VAL A 141 -4.13 -17.50 -11.53
N ASN A 142 -3.87 -17.80 -10.26
CA ASN A 142 -2.93 -17.03 -9.42
C ASN A 142 -1.51 -17.09 -9.99
N LEU A 143 -1.03 -18.27 -10.37
CA LEU A 143 0.29 -18.45 -10.98
C LEU A 143 0.40 -17.76 -12.36
N LEU A 144 -0.65 -17.85 -13.18
CA LEU A 144 -0.70 -17.17 -14.49
C LEU A 144 -0.69 -15.64 -14.32
N SER A 145 -1.46 -15.13 -13.35
CA SER A 145 -1.49 -13.71 -13.04
C SER A 145 -0.13 -13.20 -12.57
N ALA A 146 0.57 -14.00 -11.75
CA ALA A 146 1.94 -13.75 -11.34
C ALA A 146 2.90 -13.65 -12.51
N TRP A 147 2.82 -14.62 -13.39
CA TRP A 147 3.70 -14.68 -14.58
C TRP A 147 3.43 -13.50 -15.53
N LEU A 148 2.16 -13.15 -15.77
CA LEU A 148 1.80 -12.00 -16.60
C LEU A 148 2.28 -10.65 -16.03
N LEU A 149 2.39 -10.55 -14.71
CA LEU A 149 2.89 -9.36 -14.04
C LEU A 149 4.43 -9.33 -13.95
N HIS A 150 5.09 -10.49 -14.05
CA HIS A 150 6.55 -10.59 -13.94
C HIS A 150 7.30 -10.26 -15.25
N ASP A 151 6.64 -10.33 -16.41
CA ASP A 151 7.28 -10.31 -17.73
C ASP A 151 7.63 -8.88 -18.25
N ASP A 152 7.44 -7.83 -17.47
CA ASP A 152 7.63 -6.45 -17.93
C ASP A 152 9.02 -5.83 -17.61
N ASP A 153 9.99 -6.57 -17.02
CA ASP A 153 11.30 -5.99 -16.62
C ASP A 153 12.53 -6.51 -17.40
N HIS A 154 12.37 -7.28 -18.48
CA HIS A 154 13.50 -7.81 -19.26
C HIS A 154 13.58 -7.33 -20.70
N HIS A 155 13.40 -6.04 -20.98
CA HIS A 155 13.86 -5.43 -22.22
C HIS A 155 14.34 -4.00 -21.98
N SER A 156 15.62 -3.88 -21.66
CA SER A 156 16.41 -2.72 -22.06
C SER A 156 17.90 -3.03 -22.02
N ASP A 157 18.38 -3.35 -23.22
CA ASP A 157 19.53 -2.74 -23.85
C ASP A 157 20.92 -3.06 -23.29
N ASP A 158 21.50 -4.04 -23.94
CA ASP A 158 22.92 -4.15 -24.25
C ASP A 158 23.35 -2.93 -25.09
N HIS A 159 23.95 -1.92 -24.46
CA HIS A 159 24.89 -1.01 -25.11
C HIS A 159 26.03 -0.67 -24.16
N PRO A 160 27.29 -0.98 -24.57
CA PRO A 160 28.46 -0.62 -23.79
C PRO A 160 28.87 0.82 -24.13
N HIS A 161 28.69 1.73 -23.19
CA HIS A 161 29.44 3.00 -23.18
C HIS A 161 29.86 3.35 -21.76
N ASP A 162 31.14 3.22 -21.59
CA ASP A 162 32.05 3.82 -20.63
C ASP A 162 31.70 5.29 -20.36
N HIS A 163 31.45 5.63 -19.08
CA HIS A 163 31.90 6.86 -18.43
C HIS A 163 31.37 6.92 -16.98
N ASP A 164 32.33 6.96 -16.06
CA ASP A 164 32.17 7.29 -14.64
C ASP A 164 31.25 8.47 -14.36
N HIS A 165 30.12 8.23 -13.74
CA HIS A 165 29.48 9.17 -12.80
C HIS A 165 28.58 8.38 -11.85
N HIS A 166 29.01 8.30 -10.59
CA HIS A 166 28.25 7.76 -9.48
C HIS A 166 26.91 8.50 -9.27
N HIS A 167 25.85 8.07 -9.92
CA HIS A 167 24.49 8.42 -9.54
C HIS A 167 23.82 7.16 -8.96
N ARG A 168 23.74 7.14 -7.61
CA ARG A 168 22.91 6.18 -6.90
C ARG A 168 21.43 6.42 -7.26
N HIS A 169 20.96 5.75 -8.29
CA HIS A 169 19.53 5.58 -8.53
C HIS A 169 18.99 4.58 -7.52
N HIS A 170 18.44 5.05 -6.40
CA HIS A 170 17.75 4.24 -5.42
C HIS A 170 16.29 4.02 -5.86
N HIS A 171 15.93 2.86 -6.41
CA HIS A 171 15.19 1.72 -5.90
C HIS A 171 13.76 1.99 -5.34
N HIS A 172 12.97 2.90 -5.95
CA HIS A 172 11.52 2.92 -5.65
C HIS A 172 10.73 1.88 -6.46
N ALA A 173 11.25 1.42 -7.60
CA ALA A 173 10.69 0.32 -8.39
C ALA A 173 10.80 -1.04 -7.66
N ASP A 174 11.94 -1.34 -7.02
CA ASP A 174 12.19 -2.62 -6.35
C ASP A 174 11.26 -2.90 -5.17
N HIS A 175 10.84 -1.87 -4.40
CA HIS A 175 9.95 -2.08 -3.26
C HIS A 175 8.52 -2.43 -3.68
N ASN A 176 8.04 -1.87 -4.78
CA ASN A 176 6.69 -2.13 -5.30
C ASN A 176 6.61 -3.50 -5.96
N LEU A 177 7.65 -3.87 -6.72
CA LEU A 177 7.78 -5.18 -7.34
C LEU A 177 7.91 -6.29 -6.30
N ARG A 178 8.75 -6.07 -5.27
CA ARG A 178 8.92 -7.02 -4.16
C ARG A 178 7.62 -7.19 -3.37
N ALA A 179 6.87 -6.12 -3.14
CA ALA A 179 5.57 -6.20 -2.47
C ALA A 179 4.56 -6.99 -3.31
N ALA A 180 4.48 -6.76 -4.63
CA ALA A 180 3.64 -7.52 -5.54
C ALA A 180 4.04 -9.00 -5.59
N TYR A 181 5.34 -9.31 -5.66
CA TYR A 181 5.85 -10.69 -5.66
C TYR A 181 5.49 -11.43 -4.36
N VAL A 182 5.75 -10.82 -3.19
CA VAL A 182 5.40 -11.42 -1.89
C VAL A 182 3.90 -11.66 -1.78
N HIS A 183 3.09 -10.78 -2.36
CA HIS A 183 1.65 -10.91 -2.40
C HIS A 183 1.22 -12.14 -3.20
N VAL A 184 1.72 -12.27 -4.43
CA VAL A 184 1.41 -13.41 -5.30
C VAL A 184 1.87 -14.75 -4.70
N VAL A 185 3.04 -14.77 -4.07
CA VAL A 185 3.53 -15.98 -3.37
C VAL A 185 2.61 -16.35 -2.20
N ALA A 186 2.07 -15.36 -1.48
CA ALA A 186 1.12 -15.61 -0.40
C ALA A 186 -0.22 -16.15 -0.93
N ASP A 187 -0.73 -15.60 -2.03
CA ASP A 187 -1.95 -16.08 -2.68
C ASP A 187 -1.78 -17.54 -3.14
N ALA A 188 -0.68 -17.85 -3.83
CA ALA A 188 -0.36 -19.21 -4.23
C ALA A 188 -0.24 -20.17 -3.02
N ALA A 189 0.33 -19.71 -1.90
CA ALA A 189 0.45 -20.52 -0.69
C ALA A 189 -0.92 -20.83 -0.06
N VAL A 190 -1.85 -19.88 -0.04
CA VAL A 190 -3.23 -20.09 0.47
C VAL A 190 -3.96 -21.10 -0.42
N SER A 191 -3.88 -20.95 -1.75
CA SER A 191 -4.50 -21.90 -2.70
C SER A 191 -3.89 -23.31 -2.60
N ILE A 192 -2.56 -23.43 -2.38
CA ILE A 192 -1.92 -24.73 -2.13
C ILE A 192 -2.43 -25.36 -0.84
N LEU A 193 -2.55 -24.57 0.24
CA LEU A 193 -3.08 -25.05 1.51
C LEU A 193 -4.52 -25.55 1.38
N ALA A 194 -5.37 -24.84 0.61
CA ALA A 194 -6.74 -25.26 0.31
C ALA A 194 -6.75 -26.60 -0.43
N LEU A 195 -5.91 -26.77 -1.47
CA LEU A 195 -5.77 -28.02 -2.22
C LEU A 195 -5.28 -29.18 -1.34
N VAL A 196 -4.30 -28.95 -0.49
CA VAL A 196 -3.80 -29.97 0.46
C VAL A 196 -4.90 -30.38 1.43
N GLY A 197 -5.64 -29.42 1.98
CA GLY A 197 -6.77 -29.67 2.89
C GLY A 197 -7.86 -30.51 2.24
N LEU A 198 -8.30 -30.13 1.04
CA LEU A 198 -9.33 -30.85 0.28
C LEU A 198 -8.84 -32.24 -0.16
N GLY A 199 -7.59 -32.35 -0.62
CA GLY A 199 -6.99 -33.62 -1.02
C GLY A 199 -6.87 -34.62 0.14
N ALA A 200 -6.43 -34.15 1.31
CA ALA A 200 -6.36 -34.96 2.51
C ALA A 200 -7.76 -35.37 3.01
N GLY A 201 -8.74 -34.45 2.94
CA GLY A 201 -10.14 -34.73 3.22
C GLY A 201 -10.69 -35.89 2.36
N ARG A 202 -10.41 -35.84 1.04
CA ARG A 202 -10.86 -36.86 0.09
C ARG A 202 -10.17 -38.20 0.28
N VAL A 203 -8.84 -38.24 0.46
CA VAL A 203 -8.05 -39.48 0.46
C VAL A 203 -8.01 -40.13 1.86
N LEU A 204 -7.86 -39.32 2.90
CA LEU A 204 -7.69 -39.79 4.28
C LEU A 204 -8.97 -39.68 5.14
N GLY A 205 -10.04 -39.09 4.59
CA GLY A 205 -11.27 -38.84 5.32
C GLY A 205 -11.15 -37.73 6.39
N TRP A 206 -10.11 -36.91 6.33
CA TRP A 206 -9.86 -35.82 7.30
C TRP A 206 -10.67 -34.56 6.97
N VAL A 207 -12.01 -34.70 7.03
CA VAL A 207 -12.93 -33.59 6.69
C VAL A 207 -12.71 -32.33 7.54
N TRP A 208 -12.23 -32.52 8.79
CA TRP A 208 -11.91 -31.42 9.70
C TRP A 208 -10.76 -30.51 9.20
N LEU A 209 -9.96 -30.99 8.23
CA LEU A 209 -8.81 -30.24 7.73
C LEU A 209 -9.24 -29.05 6.87
N ASP A 210 -10.35 -29.13 6.15
CA ASP A 210 -10.90 -28.01 5.36
C ASP A 210 -11.22 -26.77 6.24
N PRO A 211 -12.03 -26.86 7.31
CA PRO A 211 -12.21 -25.70 8.20
C PRO A 211 -10.94 -25.27 8.92
N VAL A 212 -9.98 -26.16 9.19
CA VAL A 212 -8.67 -25.74 9.72
C VAL A 212 -7.91 -24.89 8.68
N MET A 213 -7.94 -25.24 7.40
CA MET A 213 -7.37 -24.39 6.34
C MET A 213 -8.11 -23.07 6.24
N GLY A 214 -9.43 -23.02 6.45
CA GLY A 214 -10.20 -21.78 6.58
C GLY A 214 -9.69 -20.89 7.73
N ILE A 215 -9.37 -21.47 8.90
CA ILE A 215 -8.77 -20.72 10.02
C ILE A 215 -7.37 -20.19 9.65
N VAL A 216 -6.55 -20.98 8.97
CA VAL A 216 -5.23 -20.52 8.50
C VAL A 216 -5.39 -19.35 7.53
N GLY A 217 -6.31 -19.43 6.57
CA GLY A 217 -6.67 -18.34 5.65
C GLY A 217 -7.12 -17.09 6.41
N MET A 218 -8.00 -17.24 7.40
CA MET A 218 -8.44 -16.16 8.29
C MET A 218 -7.25 -15.46 8.97
N LEU A 219 -6.31 -16.22 9.52
CA LEU A 219 -5.13 -15.66 10.20
C LEU A 219 -4.22 -14.88 9.24
N VAL A 220 -4.05 -15.37 8.03
CA VAL A 220 -3.29 -14.68 6.98
C VAL A 220 -3.95 -13.35 6.61
N ILE A 221 -5.27 -13.36 6.32
CA ILE A 221 -6.04 -12.16 5.98
C ILE A 221 -6.04 -11.17 7.15
N ALA A 222 -6.23 -11.63 8.38
CA ALA A 222 -6.24 -10.79 9.58
C ALA A 222 -4.88 -10.11 9.80
N ASN A 223 -3.77 -10.82 9.62
CA ASN A 223 -2.42 -10.25 9.73
C ASN A 223 -2.17 -9.15 8.69
N TRP A 224 -2.59 -9.37 7.45
CA TRP A 224 -2.45 -8.37 6.39
C TRP A 224 -3.32 -7.15 6.63
N SER A 225 -4.58 -7.38 6.99
CA SER A 225 -5.51 -6.32 7.37
C SER A 225 -4.94 -5.46 8.49
N TRP A 226 -4.40 -6.09 9.55
CA TRP A 226 -3.78 -5.38 10.67
C TRP A 226 -2.60 -4.50 10.24
N ASN A 227 -1.72 -5.03 9.40
CA ASN A 227 -0.57 -4.28 8.89
C ASN A 227 -1.01 -3.09 8.03
N LEU A 228 -2.04 -3.28 7.19
CA LEU A 228 -2.57 -2.22 6.34
C LEU A 228 -3.29 -1.14 7.17
N ILE A 229 -4.08 -1.53 8.18
CA ILE A 229 -4.71 -0.60 9.14
C ILE A 229 -3.65 0.26 9.83
N ARG A 230 -2.56 -0.36 10.32
CA ARG A 230 -1.49 0.37 11.00
C ARG A 230 -0.74 1.31 10.06
N ALA A 231 -0.43 0.87 8.85
CA ALA A 231 0.30 1.66 7.87
C ALA A 231 -0.53 2.88 7.40
N SER A 232 -1.79 2.65 6.99
CA SER A 232 -2.68 3.72 6.53
C SER A 232 -3.09 4.64 7.69
N GLY A 233 -3.38 4.05 8.86
CA GLY A 233 -3.71 4.80 10.07
C GLY A 233 -2.58 5.74 10.51
N ALA A 234 -1.33 5.31 10.40
CA ALA A 234 -0.17 6.15 10.70
C ALA A 234 -0.14 7.41 9.82
N VAL A 235 -0.43 7.28 8.51
CA VAL A 235 -0.50 8.42 7.59
C VAL A 235 -1.68 9.34 7.90
N LEU A 236 -2.84 8.76 8.21
CA LEU A 236 -4.05 9.52 8.52
C LEU A 236 -3.95 10.29 9.84
N LEU A 237 -3.21 9.75 10.81
CA LEU A 237 -2.95 10.36 12.12
C LEU A 237 -1.71 11.25 12.14
N ASP A 238 -1.15 11.59 10.97
CA ASP A 238 0.03 12.45 10.84
C ASP A 238 1.25 11.96 11.63
N MET A 239 1.39 10.63 11.79
CA MET A 239 2.58 10.07 12.44
C MET A 239 3.82 10.36 11.59
N GLN A 240 4.90 10.69 12.27
CA GLN A 240 6.18 10.99 11.63
C GLN A 240 6.66 9.80 10.79
N PRO A 241 7.00 10.01 9.50
CA PRO A 241 7.58 8.98 8.65
C PRO A 241 8.92 8.49 9.19
N ARG A 242 9.22 7.19 9.01
CA ARG A 242 10.49 6.58 9.45
C ARG A 242 11.55 6.55 8.34
N ASP A 243 11.51 7.49 7.41
CA ASP A 243 12.35 7.55 6.21
C ASP A 243 13.67 8.33 6.41
N GLY A 244 13.92 8.82 7.62
CA GLY A 244 15.13 9.56 7.96
C GLY A 244 15.09 11.05 7.61
N ILE A 245 14.04 11.54 6.94
CA ILE A 245 13.90 12.95 6.54
C ILE A 245 13.99 13.89 7.75
N ALA A 246 13.38 13.53 8.88
CA ALA A 246 13.43 14.35 10.09
C ALA A 246 14.87 14.54 10.60
N GLY A 247 15.67 13.48 10.60
CA GLY A 247 17.09 13.55 10.97
C GLY A 247 17.89 14.42 10.00
N GLU A 248 17.62 14.31 8.69
CA GLU A 248 18.27 15.13 7.67
C GLU A 248 17.91 16.60 7.81
N ILE A 249 16.64 16.94 8.11
CA ILE A 249 16.20 18.31 8.40
C ILE A 249 16.97 18.87 9.58
N ALA A 250 16.99 18.17 10.72
CA ALA A 250 17.69 18.62 11.91
C ALA A 250 19.19 18.83 11.64
N GLN A 251 19.85 17.86 11.01
CA GLN A 251 21.27 17.94 10.69
C GLN A 251 21.62 19.14 9.80
N ARG A 252 20.80 19.43 8.77
CA ARG A 252 21.05 20.57 7.88
C ARG A 252 20.82 21.92 8.53
N LEU A 253 19.83 21.99 9.43
CA LEU A 253 19.50 23.23 10.14
C LEU A 253 20.48 23.51 11.26
N GLU A 254 20.95 22.50 11.98
CA GLU A 254 21.91 22.60 13.08
C GLU A 254 23.38 22.52 12.66
N ALA A 255 23.67 22.63 11.34
CA ALA A 255 25.04 22.58 10.83
C ALA A 255 25.92 23.74 11.32
N GLY A 256 25.29 24.85 11.77
CA GLY A 256 25.96 26.00 12.38
C GLY A 256 25.97 25.96 13.92
N PRO A 257 26.84 26.75 14.58
CA PRO A 257 26.91 26.78 16.04
C PRO A 257 25.75 27.52 16.69
N HIS A 258 25.04 28.35 15.93
CA HIS A 258 24.06 29.31 16.43
C HIS A 258 22.62 28.82 16.41
N ASP A 259 22.32 27.78 15.60
CA ASP A 259 20.98 27.31 15.33
C ASP A 259 20.69 26.00 16.05
N ARG A 260 19.50 25.88 16.66
CA ARG A 260 19.01 24.64 17.27
C ARG A 260 17.54 24.45 16.90
N VAL A 261 17.18 23.24 16.52
CA VAL A 261 15.79 22.85 16.29
C VAL A 261 15.15 22.62 17.65
N SER A 262 14.16 23.46 17.98
CA SER A 262 13.40 23.34 19.23
C SER A 262 12.18 22.45 19.08
N ASP A 263 11.59 22.42 17.87
CA ASP A 263 10.45 21.57 17.54
C ASP A 263 10.42 21.22 16.06
N LEU A 264 9.99 19.98 15.74
CA LEU A 264 9.91 19.49 14.37
C LEU A 264 8.70 18.58 14.21
N HIS A 265 7.72 19.06 13.44
CA HIS A 265 6.60 18.26 12.97
C HIS A 265 6.83 17.88 11.52
N LEU A 266 6.81 16.58 11.23
CA LEU A 266 6.95 16.03 9.88
C LEU A 266 5.85 15.00 9.65
N TRP A 267 5.07 15.16 8.60
CA TRP A 267 4.00 14.23 8.26
C TRP A 267 3.85 14.08 6.75
N ARG A 268 3.25 12.96 6.32
CA ARG A 268 2.97 12.70 4.92
C ARG A 268 1.71 13.43 4.47
N VAL A 269 1.75 14.09 3.31
CA VAL A 269 0.60 14.78 2.68
C VAL A 269 0.12 14.05 1.42
N GLY A 270 0.92 13.13 0.89
CA GLY A 270 0.59 12.32 -0.27
C GLY A 270 1.72 11.32 -0.59
N PRO A 271 1.54 10.45 -1.59
CA PRO A 271 2.56 9.50 -2.01
C PRO A 271 3.87 10.20 -2.41
N GLY A 272 4.95 9.95 -1.67
CA GLY A 272 6.26 10.59 -1.91
C GLY A 272 6.35 12.05 -1.49
N HIS A 273 5.33 12.63 -0.81
CA HIS A 273 5.30 14.02 -0.41
C HIS A 273 5.05 14.16 1.08
N SER A 274 5.93 14.90 1.76
CA SER A 274 5.83 15.24 3.18
C SER A 274 5.79 16.76 3.38
N ALA A 275 5.15 17.19 4.46
CA ALA A 275 5.18 18.56 4.94
C ALA A 275 5.93 18.61 6.27
N ALA A 276 6.63 19.72 6.52
CA ALA A 276 7.31 19.98 7.77
C ALA A 276 6.98 21.36 8.33
N VAL A 277 6.81 21.43 9.64
CA VAL A 277 6.83 22.67 10.44
C VAL A 277 8.00 22.56 11.39
N VAL A 278 8.90 23.52 11.32
CA VAL A 278 10.13 23.53 12.11
C VAL A 278 10.21 24.82 12.89
N SER A 279 10.42 24.73 14.19
CA SER A 279 10.76 25.85 15.05
C SER A 279 12.24 25.81 15.41
N LEU A 280 12.91 26.93 15.17
CA LEU A 280 14.34 27.14 15.43
C LEU A 280 14.54 28.20 16.50
N VAL A 281 15.52 27.96 17.35
CA VAL A 281 16.06 28.96 18.26
C VAL A 281 17.48 29.30 17.81
N SER A 282 17.77 30.59 17.63
CA SER A 282 19.08 31.07 17.18
C SER A 282 19.49 32.31 17.97
N ASP A 283 20.78 32.41 18.31
CA ASP A 283 21.36 33.66 18.85
C ASP A 283 21.70 34.66 17.76
N ARG A 284 21.72 34.23 16.48
CA ARG A 284 21.90 35.06 15.27
C ARG A 284 20.89 34.68 14.20
N PRO A 285 19.58 34.99 14.40
CA PRO A 285 18.54 34.54 13.51
C PRO A 285 18.69 35.14 12.10
N GLU A 286 18.62 34.25 11.10
CA GLU A 286 18.51 34.60 9.71
C GLU A 286 17.04 34.67 9.26
N PRO A 287 16.74 35.29 8.12
CA PRO A 287 15.39 35.22 7.56
C PRO A 287 14.95 33.77 7.28
N PRO A 288 13.65 33.41 7.45
CA PRO A 288 13.16 32.06 7.19
C PRO A 288 13.51 31.50 5.80
N ALA A 289 13.68 32.39 4.81
CA ALA A 289 14.09 31.99 3.45
C ALA A 289 15.48 31.34 3.41
N SER A 290 16.43 31.78 4.26
CA SER A 290 17.77 31.20 4.36
C SER A 290 17.71 29.75 4.86
N TYR A 291 16.91 29.50 5.89
CA TYR A 291 16.72 28.17 6.45
C TYR A 291 16.00 27.24 5.45
N LYS A 292 14.98 27.75 4.73
CA LYS A 292 14.32 26.99 3.66
C LYS A 292 15.28 26.62 2.55
N ALA A 293 16.22 27.52 2.21
CA ALA A 293 17.24 27.25 1.20
C ALA A 293 18.19 26.10 1.62
N ARG A 294 18.54 25.99 2.93
CA ARG A 294 19.34 24.87 3.46
C ARG A 294 18.62 23.52 3.34
N LEU A 295 17.28 23.52 3.36
CA LEU A 295 16.44 22.34 3.23
C LEU A 295 16.10 22.00 1.78
N SER A 296 16.52 22.84 0.83
CA SER A 296 16.30 22.58 -0.59
C SER A 296 17.00 21.28 -1.02
N GLY A 297 16.33 20.49 -1.88
CA GLY A 297 16.87 19.22 -2.39
C GLY A 297 16.66 18.00 -1.46
N ILE A 298 16.02 18.13 -0.29
CA ILE A 298 15.57 16.98 0.47
C ILE A 298 14.42 16.30 -0.30
N ARG A 299 14.66 15.07 -0.74
CA ARG A 299 13.67 14.32 -1.52
C ARG A 299 12.43 14.03 -0.67
N GLY A 300 11.26 14.27 -1.25
CA GLY A 300 9.97 14.01 -0.58
C GLY A 300 9.51 15.14 0.35
N LEU A 301 10.31 16.15 0.63
CA LEU A 301 9.91 17.32 1.40
C LEU A 301 9.33 18.40 0.47
N SER A 302 8.00 18.52 0.45
CA SER A 302 7.27 19.35 -0.54
C SER A 302 6.70 20.64 0.03
N HIS A 303 6.48 20.70 1.32
CA HIS A 303 5.98 21.88 2.01
C HIS A 303 6.77 22.11 3.29
N ILE A 304 7.27 23.35 3.50
CA ILE A 304 8.09 23.68 4.67
C ILE A 304 7.65 25.01 5.25
N THR A 305 7.33 25.01 6.54
CA THR A 305 7.19 26.21 7.34
C THR A 305 8.34 26.26 8.35
N VAL A 306 9.02 27.41 8.44
CA VAL A 306 10.11 27.64 9.40
C VAL A 306 9.76 28.83 10.24
N GLU A 307 9.70 28.63 11.53
CA GLU A 307 9.63 29.66 12.56
C GLU A 307 11.01 29.85 13.16
N VAL A 308 11.41 31.10 13.36
CA VAL A 308 12.73 31.44 13.93
C VAL A 308 12.53 32.32 15.14
N GLN A 309 13.05 31.88 16.28
CA GLN A 309 13.01 32.59 17.54
C GLN A 309 14.41 33.02 17.94
N LEU A 310 14.53 34.24 18.42
CA LEU A 310 15.76 34.73 19.04
C LEU A 310 15.97 34.04 20.39
N CYS A 311 17.15 33.42 20.55
CA CYS A 311 17.52 32.92 21.89
C CYS A 311 17.64 34.10 22.84
N PRO A 312 16.85 34.13 23.95
CA PRO A 312 17.07 35.14 24.96
C PRO A 312 18.39 34.83 25.68
N GLY A 313 19.52 35.37 25.14
CA GLY A 313 20.82 35.22 25.79
C GLY A 313 20.79 35.85 27.18
N GLU A 314 21.28 35.11 28.15
CA GLU A 314 21.77 35.73 29.39
C GLU A 314 23.01 36.56 29.00
N HIS A 315 22.89 37.86 29.09
CA HIS A 315 23.98 38.84 29.01
C HIS A 315 24.77 38.87 30.31
#